data_d40193629c58457ab154e86a31190738
#
_entry.id   d40193629c58457ab154e86a31190738
#
_cell.length_a   1.000
_cell.length_b   1.000
_cell.length_c   1.000
_cell.angle_alpha   90.00
_cell.angle_beta   90.00
_cell.angle_gamma   90.00
#
_symmetry.space_group_name_H-M   'P 1'
#
loop_
_entity.id
_entity.type
_entity.pdbx_description
1 polymer ?
#
loop_
_entity_poly.entity_id
_entity_poly.type
_entity_poly.pdbx_seq_one_letter_code
_entity_poly.pdbx_strand_id
1 'polypeptide(L)'
;MTNKQKTLNKKLLSAAVSATKAKEIHDLVKLGADVNCTNDWGMSPIMLAAQYNTHVVVLKALIHAGADINAVEPKYKSNALHLAANKCSNPKVVEALIDAGADVNARNYLGETPLIMAVQSNENTRIFSQLLACGADVNMCDWQGHNVMEYARREKRA
;
A
#
# COMPACT_ATOMS: atom_id res chain seq x y z
N MET A 1 -10.43 14.65 -20.00
CA MET A 1 -11.12 13.55 -19.32
C MET A 1 -12.62 13.76 -19.41
N THR A 2 -13.39 12.79 -19.92
CA THR A 2 -14.84 12.88 -20.06
C THR A 2 -15.56 12.73 -18.72
N ASN A 3 -16.82 13.21 -18.62
CA ASN A 3 -17.62 13.02 -17.39
C ASN A 3 -17.83 11.54 -17.06
N LYS A 4 -17.98 10.69 -18.09
CA LYS A 4 -18.07 9.23 -17.94
C LYS A 4 -16.81 8.67 -17.29
N GLN A 5 -15.64 9.09 -17.75
CA GLN A 5 -14.34 8.66 -17.22
C GLN A 5 -14.17 9.05 -15.74
N LYS A 6 -14.50 10.31 -15.41
CA LYS A 6 -14.45 10.77 -14.00
C LYS A 6 -15.33 9.93 -13.08
N THR A 7 -16.53 9.59 -13.54
CA THR A 7 -17.46 8.76 -12.76
C THR A 7 -16.95 7.34 -12.57
N LEU A 8 -16.37 6.73 -13.60
CA LEU A 8 -15.78 5.38 -13.51
C LEU A 8 -14.58 5.36 -12.57
N ASN A 9 -13.70 6.35 -12.65
CA ASN A 9 -12.55 6.48 -11.76
C ASN A 9 -12.96 6.62 -10.30
N LYS A 10 -13.98 7.44 -10.00
CA LYS A 10 -14.53 7.55 -8.63
C LYS A 10 -15.08 6.21 -8.13
N LYS A 11 -15.79 5.46 -8.98
CA LYS A 11 -16.29 4.13 -8.64
C LYS A 11 -15.15 3.15 -8.38
N LEU A 12 -14.07 3.18 -9.18
CA LEU A 12 -12.91 2.32 -9.00
C LEU A 12 -12.19 2.62 -7.69
N LEU A 13 -11.98 3.90 -7.35
CA LEU A 13 -11.39 4.30 -6.07
C LEU A 13 -12.22 3.82 -4.88
N SER A 14 -13.54 3.92 -4.95
CA SER A 14 -14.44 3.40 -3.92
C SER A 14 -14.39 1.87 -3.83
N ALA A 15 -14.45 1.17 -4.98
CA ALA A 15 -14.36 -0.28 -5.04
C ALA A 15 -13.02 -0.81 -4.51
N ALA A 16 -11.92 -0.09 -4.72
CA ALA A 16 -10.62 -0.46 -4.17
C ALA A 16 -10.64 -0.59 -2.63
N VAL A 17 -11.45 0.21 -1.96
CA VAL A 17 -11.61 0.16 -0.48
C VAL A 17 -12.63 -0.89 -0.05
N SER A 18 -13.76 -1.02 -0.72
CA SER A 18 -14.94 -1.72 -0.22
C SER A 18 -15.29 -3.01 -0.95
N ALA A 19 -14.74 -3.26 -2.16
CA ALA A 19 -15.06 -4.48 -2.90
C ALA A 19 -14.53 -5.72 -2.18
N THR A 20 -15.28 -6.81 -2.30
CA THR A 20 -14.91 -8.11 -1.74
C THR A 20 -14.55 -9.13 -2.84
N LYS A 21 -14.80 -8.78 -4.09
CA LYS A 21 -14.60 -9.65 -5.27
C LYS A 21 -13.79 -8.94 -6.34
N ALA A 22 -12.88 -9.66 -6.96
CA ALA A 22 -12.07 -9.20 -8.09
C ALA A 22 -12.92 -8.74 -9.28
N LYS A 23 -14.11 -9.33 -9.46
CA LYS A 23 -15.03 -9.03 -10.58
C LYS A 23 -15.39 -7.54 -10.64
N GLU A 24 -15.64 -6.90 -9.49
CA GLU A 24 -15.99 -5.48 -9.44
C GLU A 24 -14.90 -4.58 -10.06
N ILE A 25 -13.64 -4.91 -9.78
CA ILE A 25 -12.49 -4.20 -10.36
C ILE A 25 -12.40 -4.45 -11.85
N HIS A 26 -12.50 -5.73 -12.29
CA HIS A 26 -12.44 -6.09 -13.71
C HIS A 26 -13.53 -5.41 -14.52
N ASP A 27 -14.77 -5.40 -14.02
CA ASP A 27 -15.91 -4.78 -14.72
C ASP A 27 -15.70 -3.26 -14.89
N LEU A 28 -15.21 -2.57 -13.86
CA LEU A 28 -14.93 -1.13 -13.93
C LEU A 28 -13.80 -0.79 -14.90
N VAL A 29 -12.70 -1.57 -14.87
CA VAL A 29 -11.59 -1.39 -15.80
C VAL A 29 -12.02 -1.69 -17.24
N LYS A 30 -12.80 -2.75 -17.47
CA LYS A 30 -13.36 -3.09 -18.78
C LYS A 30 -14.28 -1.99 -19.34
N LEU A 31 -14.99 -1.27 -18.47
CA LEU A 31 -15.81 -0.12 -18.85
C LEU A 31 -14.99 1.14 -19.15
N GLY A 32 -13.68 1.10 -18.90
CA GLY A 32 -12.72 2.17 -19.18
C GLY A 32 -12.32 2.99 -17.97
N ALA A 33 -12.48 2.49 -16.73
CA ALA A 33 -11.85 3.14 -15.57
C ALA A 33 -10.33 3.08 -15.71
N ASP A 34 -9.66 4.18 -15.37
CA ASP A 34 -8.20 4.24 -15.33
C ASP A 34 -7.70 3.63 -14.01
N VAL A 35 -6.97 2.52 -14.10
CA VAL A 35 -6.45 1.79 -12.93
C VAL A 35 -5.44 2.62 -12.12
N ASN A 36 -4.82 3.62 -12.75
CA ASN A 36 -3.85 4.53 -12.14
C ASN A 36 -4.42 5.93 -11.85
N CYS A 37 -5.75 6.09 -11.90
CA CYS A 37 -6.38 7.34 -11.48
C CYS A 37 -6.08 7.62 -10.01
N THR A 38 -6.18 8.89 -9.60
CA THR A 38 -5.96 9.29 -8.21
C THR A 38 -7.15 10.04 -7.64
N ASN A 39 -7.31 9.97 -6.32
CA ASN A 39 -8.21 10.84 -5.57
C ASN A 39 -7.57 12.22 -5.33
N ASP A 40 -8.25 13.09 -4.60
CA ASP A 40 -7.79 14.45 -4.29
C ASP A 40 -6.51 14.49 -3.43
N TRP A 41 -6.15 13.39 -2.76
CA TRP A 41 -4.90 13.22 -2.02
C TRP A 41 -3.79 12.57 -2.84
N GLY A 42 -4.00 12.33 -4.13
CA GLY A 42 -3.05 11.67 -5.02
C GLY A 42 -2.91 10.17 -4.79
N MET A 43 -3.83 9.55 -4.05
CA MET A 43 -3.81 8.10 -3.81
C MET A 43 -4.48 7.34 -4.95
N SER A 44 -3.79 6.36 -5.48
CA SER A 44 -4.29 5.46 -6.53
C SER A 44 -5.16 4.32 -5.95
N PRO A 45 -5.96 3.61 -6.78
CA PRO A 45 -6.76 2.48 -6.33
C PRO A 45 -5.94 1.41 -5.59
N ILE A 46 -4.72 1.09 -6.06
CA ILE A 46 -3.88 0.10 -5.40
C ILE A 46 -3.39 0.56 -4.02
N MET A 47 -3.10 1.85 -3.86
CA MET A 47 -2.74 2.43 -2.56
C MET A 47 -3.91 2.32 -1.57
N LEU A 48 -5.12 2.66 -2.00
CA LEU A 48 -6.33 2.55 -1.17
C LEU A 48 -6.63 1.09 -0.81
N ALA A 49 -6.51 0.17 -1.77
CA ALA A 49 -6.69 -1.26 -1.52
C ALA A 49 -5.65 -1.79 -0.53
N ALA A 50 -4.39 -1.41 -0.69
CA ALA A 50 -3.30 -1.82 0.20
C ALA A 50 -3.51 -1.35 1.64
N GLN A 51 -4.05 -0.16 1.83
CA GLN A 51 -4.25 0.43 3.16
C GLN A 51 -5.52 -0.06 3.86
N TYR A 52 -6.62 -0.21 3.13
CA TYR A 52 -7.95 -0.37 3.74
C TYR A 52 -8.64 -1.69 3.41
N ASN A 53 -8.27 -2.35 2.31
CA ASN A 53 -8.98 -3.55 1.87
C ASN A 53 -8.22 -4.82 2.28
N THR A 54 -8.86 -5.65 3.09
CA THR A 54 -8.27 -6.93 3.55
C THR A 54 -8.41 -8.07 2.54
N HIS A 55 -9.21 -7.88 1.49
CA HIS A 55 -9.45 -8.89 0.47
C HIS A 55 -8.35 -8.84 -0.61
N VAL A 56 -7.32 -9.66 -0.44
CA VAL A 56 -6.16 -9.72 -1.36
C VAL A 56 -6.56 -9.95 -2.82
N VAL A 57 -7.73 -10.54 -3.08
CA VAL A 57 -8.24 -10.74 -4.45
C VAL A 57 -8.52 -9.42 -5.17
N VAL A 58 -8.91 -8.37 -4.44
CA VAL A 58 -9.12 -7.02 -4.97
C VAL A 58 -7.78 -6.39 -5.36
N LEU A 59 -6.79 -6.47 -4.47
CA LEU A 59 -5.43 -6.00 -4.74
C LEU A 59 -4.84 -6.70 -5.98
N LYS A 60 -4.94 -8.04 -6.03
CA LYS A 60 -4.46 -8.83 -7.19
C LYS A 60 -5.18 -8.45 -8.48
N ALA A 61 -6.47 -8.14 -8.44
CA ALA A 61 -7.20 -7.67 -9.62
C ALA A 61 -6.67 -6.31 -10.13
N LEU A 62 -6.33 -5.37 -9.24
CA LEU A 62 -5.70 -4.10 -9.61
C LEU A 62 -4.31 -4.32 -10.20
N ILE A 63 -3.50 -5.20 -9.61
CA ILE A 63 -2.18 -5.58 -10.13
C ILE A 63 -2.30 -6.14 -11.55
N HIS A 64 -3.19 -7.10 -11.78
CA HIS A 64 -3.41 -7.67 -13.11
C HIS A 64 -3.97 -6.67 -14.13
N ALA A 65 -4.67 -5.64 -13.66
CA ALA A 65 -5.16 -4.56 -14.50
C ALA A 65 -4.08 -3.52 -14.87
N GLY A 66 -2.84 -3.68 -14.39
CA GLY A 66 -1.71 -2.80 -14.69
C GLY A 66 -1.58 -1.61 -13.73
N ALA A 67 -1.97 -1.78 -12.46
CA ALA A 67 -1.71 -0.77 -11.43
C ALA A 67 -0.20 -0.55 -11.27
N ASP A 68 0.22 0.71 -11.19
CA ASP A 68 1.59 1.07 -10.88
C ASP A 68 1.89 0.82 -9.40
N ILE A 69 2.70 -0.23 -9.16
CA ILE A 69 3.07 -0.69 -7.81
C ILE A 69 3.97 0.31 -7.08
N ASN A 70 4.79 1.04 -7.84
CA ASN A 70 5.79 1.94 -7.30
C ASN A 70 5.37 3.42 -7.32
N ALA A 71 4.13 3.71 -7.77
CA ALA A 71 3.57 5.04 -7.64
C ALA A 71 3.60 5.51 -6.18
N VAL A 72 3.85 6.81 -5.98
CA VAL A 72 3.91 7.41 -4.64
C VAL A 72 2.88 8.53 -4.50
N GLU A 73 2.25 8.63 -3.33
CA GLU A 73 1.38 9.77 -3.04
C GLU A 73 2.22 11.06 -2.83
N PRO A 74 1.65 12.26 -3.13
CA PRO A 74 2.44 13.49 -3.23
C PRO A 74 3.04 13.97 -1.91
N LYS A 75 2.37 13.75 -0.76
CA LYS A 75 2.71 14.37 0.52
C LYS A 75 3.93 13.73 1.18
N TYR A 76 3.87 12.42 1.40
CA TYR A 76 4.94 11.69 2.09
C TYR A 76 5.79 10.83 1.16
N LYS A 77 5.46 10.80 -0.14
CA LYS A 77 6.10 9.92 -1.11
C LYS A 77 6.02 8.44 -0.72
N SER A 78 4.94 8.08 -0.03
CA SER A 78 4.66 6.69 0.34
C SER A 78 4.01 5.94 -0.82
N ASN A 79 4.46 4.72 -1.08
CA ASN A 79 3.84 3.81 -2.06
C ASN A 79 2.85 2.85 -1.39
N ALA A 80 2.23 1.97 -2.17
CA ALA A 80 1.25 1.01 -1.67
C ALA A 80 1.80 0.11 -0.54
N LEU A 81 3.09 -0.26 -0.59
CA LEU A 81 3.70 -1.10 0.45
C LEU A 81 3.88 -0.36 1.77
N HIS A 82 4.24 0.93 1.76
CA HIS A 82 4.29 1.77 2.96
C HIS A 82 2.91 1.86 3.62
N LEU A 83 1.86 2.07 2.81
CA LEU A 83 0.49 2.19 3.31
C LEU A 83 -0.05 0.86 3.86
N ALA A 84 0.29 -0.26 3.22
CA ALA A 84 -0.01 -1.59 3.76
C ALA A 84 0.71 -1.83 5.09
N ALA A 85 1.99 -1.50 5.17
CA ALA A 85 2.78 -1.63 6.39
C ALA A 85 2.20 -0.81 7.55
N ASN A 86 1.67 0.37 7.25
CA ASN A 86 1.09 1.27 8.26
C ASN A 86 -0.23 0.75 8.84
N LYS A 87 -1.17 0.26 8.02
CA LYS A 87 -2.57 0.03 8.46
C LYS A 87 -3.18 -1.31 8.06
N CYS A 88 -2.59 -2.05 7.15
CA CYS A 88 -3.20 -3.30 6.69
C CYS A 88 -3.21 -4.36 7.80
N SER A 89 -4.31 -5.10 7.89
CA SER A 89 -4.42 -6.22 8.84
C SER A 89 -4.13 -7.59 8.22
N ASN A 90 -3.99 -7.66 6.89
CA ASN A 90 -3.77 -8.92 6.16
C ASN A 90 -2.34 -9.01 5.59
N PRO A 91 -1.46 -9.86 6.15
CA PRO A 91 -0.08 -10.01 5.66
C PRO A 91 0.04 -10.45 4.19
N LYS A 92 -0.98 -11.14 3.65
CA LYS A 92 -1.00 -11.53 2.23
C LYS A 92 -1.07 -10.34 1.27
N VAL A 93 -1.49 -9.17 1.74
CA VAL A 93 -1.45 -7.92 0.94
C VAL A 93 0.00 -7.48 0.77
N VAL A 94 0.82 -7.55 1.82
CA VAL A 94 2.26 -7.25 1.78
C VAL A 94 2.98 -8.19 0.82
N GLU A 95 2.75 -9.50 0.97
CA GLU A 95 3.30 -10.53 0.08
C GLU A 95 2.94 -10.25 -1.38
N ALA A 96 1.66 -10.03 -1.68
CA ALA A 96 1.21 -9.78 -3.05
C ALA A 96 1.80 -8.52 -3.69
N LEU A 97 2.06 -7.46 -2.90
CA LEU A 97 2.73 -6.26 -3.40
C LEU A 97 4.21 -6.53 -3.73
N ILE A 98 4.91 -7.27 -2.87
CA ILE A 98 6.32 -7.60 -3.08
C ILE A 98 6.48 -8.56 -4.27
N ASP A 99 5.61 -9.58 -4.38
CA ASP A 99 5.57 -10.49 -5.54
C ASP A 99 5.31 -9.73 -6.86
N ALA A 100 4.60 -8.61 -6.79
CA ALA A 100 4.34 -7.73 -7.94
C ALA A 100 5.46 -6.72 -8.23
N GLY A 101 6.56 -6.77 -7.48
CA GLY A 101 7.74 -5.93 -7.70
C GLY A 101 7.82 -4.67 -6.84
N ALA A 102 7.09 -4.58 -5.72
CA ALA A 102 7.33 -3.53 -4.75
C ALA A 102 8.70 -3.71 -4.09
N ASP A 103 9.47 -2.64 -4.01
CA ASP A 103 10.72 -2.65 -3.25
C ASP A 103 10.42 -2.68 -1.75
N VAL A 104 10.80 -3.79 -1.09
CA VAL A 104 10.58 -4.01 0.36
C VAL A 104 11.32 -3.00 1.23
N ASN A 105 12.37 -2.39 0.69
CA ASN A 105 13.23 -1.39 1.35
C ASN A 105 13.04 0.03 0.79
N ALA A 106 11.96 0.27 0.04
CA ALA A 106 11.65 1.61 -0.47
C ALA A 106 11.64 2.65 0.66
N ARG A 107 12.06 3.88 0.36
CA ARG A 107 12.07 4.99 1.31
C ARG A 107 11.01 6.03 0.95
N ASN A 108 10.23 6.46 1.93
CA ASN A 108 9.33 7.58 1.79
C ASN A 108 10.07 8.93 1.95
N TYR A 109 9.33 10.05 1.98
CA TYR A 109 9.91 11.40 2.16
C TYR A 109 10.70 11.57 3.47
N LEU A 110 10.34 10.86 4.53
CA LEU A 110 11.03 10.88 5.82
C LEU A 110 12.21 9.89 5.89
N GLY A 111 12.45 9.14 4.82
CA GLY A 111 13.44 8.07 4.77
C GLY A 111 12.96 6.78 5.43
N GLU A 112 11.71 6.73 5.88
CA GLU A 112 11.14 5.56 6.52
C GLU A 112 10.92 4.44 5.51
N THR A 113 11.29 3.22 5.89
CA THR A 113 10.96 2.01 5.14
C THR A 113 9.59 1.46 5.56
N PRO A 114 8.95 0.56 4.77
CA PRO A 114 7.75 -0.13 5.19
C PRO A 114 7.92 -0.82 6.56
N LEU A 115 9.10 -1.36 6.85
CA LEU A 115 9.38 -2.02 8.13
C LEU A 115 9.36 -1.02 9.31
N ILE A 116 9.93 0.17 9.14
CA ILE A 116 9.87 1.25 10.15
C ILE A 116 8.42 1.67 10.39
N MET A 117 7.65 1.89 9.32
CA MET A 117 6.24 2.27 9.43
C MET A 117 5.40 1.19 10.12
N ALA A 118 5.69 -0.09 9.88
CA ALA A 118 4.99 -1.19 10.55
C ALA A 118 5.20 -1.17 12.06
N VAL A 119 6.41 -0.89 12.53
CA VAL A 119 6.70 -0.81 13.97
C VAL A 119 6.06 0.41 14.62
N GLN A 120 6.02 1.55 13.93
CA GLN A 120 5.47 2.79 14.48
C GLN A 120 3.95 2.79 14.61
N SER A 121 3.23 2.09 13.72
CA SER A 121 1.81 2.38 13.51
C SER A 121 0.92 1.15 13.34
N ASN A 122 1.49 -0.04 13.13
CA ASN A 122 0.68 -1.22 12.87
C ASN A 122 0.67 -2.17 14.08
N GLU A 123 -0.48 -2.30 14.70
CA GLU A 123 -0.68 -3.21 15.84
C GLU A 123 -0.56 -4.69 15.46
N ASN A 124 -0.67 -5.01 14.17
CA ASN A 124 -0.58 -6.38 13.69
C ASN A 124 0.88 -6.80 13.45
N THR A 125 1.49 -7.43 14.44
CA THR A 125 2.87 -7.93 14.38
C THR A 125 3.14 -8.91 13.23
N ARG A 126 2.10 -9.50 12.63
CA ARG A 126 2.25 -10.37 11.44
C ARG A 126 2.70 -9.59 10.20
N ILE A 127 2.33 -8.29 10.10
CA ILE A 127 2.81 -7.43 9.00
C ILE A 127 4.33 -7.26 9.12
N PHE A 128 4.82 -6.96 10.32
CA PHE A 128 6.24 -6.86 10.59
C PHE A 128 7.00 -8.16 10.24
N SER A 129 6.48 -9.30 10.73
CA SER A 129 7.07 -10.61 10.44
C SER A 129 7.07 -10.93 8.94
N GLN A 130 6.01 -10.55 8.21
CA GLN A 130 5.92 -10.77 6.77
C GLN A 130 6.94 -9.92 6.01
N LEU A 131 7.12 -8.65 6.38
CA LEU A 131 8.14 -7.78 5.78
C LEU A 131 9.54 -8.36 5.97
N LEU A 132 9.86 -8.86 7.17
CA LEU A 132 11.14 -9.53 7.43
C LEU A 132 11.31 -10.80 6.58
N ALA A 133 10.27 -11.64 6.49
CA ALA A 133 10.29 -12.83 5.66
C ALA A 133 10.52 -12.52 4.18
N CYS A 134 10.09 -11.34 3.72
CA CYS A 134 10.31 -10.85 2.36
C CYS A 134 11.63 -10.08 2.17
N GLY A 135 12.52 -10.06 3.15
CA GLY A 135 13.86 -9.48 3.02
C GLY A 135 13.99 -8.01 3.40
N ALA A 136 13.08 -7.47 4.23
CA ALA A 136 13.24 -6.13 4.76
C ALA A 136 14.51 -6.01 5.62
N ASP A 137 15.31 -4.98 5.36
CA ASP A 137 16.55 -4.72 6.09
C ASP A 137 16.28 -3.96 7.40
N VAL A 138 16.56 -4.62 8.52
CA VAL A 138 16.39 -4.06 9.88
C VAL A 138 17.38 -2.94 10.23
N ASN A 139 18.48 -2.82 9.47
CA ASN A 139 19.53 -1.83 9.73
C ASN A 139 19.29 -0.51 9.00
N MET A 140 18.35 -0.46 8.08
CA MET A 140 18.01 0.79 7.40
C MET A 140 17.46 1.83 8.38
N CYS A 141 18.03 3.04 8.32
CA CYS A 141 17.61 4.17 9.16
C CYS A 141 16.79 5.16 8.34
N ASP A 142 15.86 5.85 8.98
CA ASP A 142 15.23 7.05 8.43
C ASP A 142 16.24 8.22 8.30
N TRP A 143 15.79 9.39 7.83
CA TRP A 143 16.68 10.56 7.70
C TRP A 143 17.13 11.17 9.05
N GLN A 144 16.54 10.74 10.17
CA GLN A 144 16.95 11.12 11.52
C GLN A 144 17.99 10.15 12.10
N GLY A 145 18.32 9.09 11.37
CA GLY A 145 19.26 8.06 11.79
C GLY A 145 18.65 6.97 12.67
N HIS A 146 17.32 6.87 12.76
CA HIS A 146 16.65 5.85 13.56
C HIS A 146 16.30 4.63 12.73
N ASN A 147 16.70 3.46 13.17
CA ASN A 147 16.30 2.19 12.60
C ASN A 147 15.08 1.59 13.35
N VAL A 148 14.61 0.45 12.85
CA VAL A 148 13.43 -0.24 13.41
C VAL A 148 13.59 -0.60 14.90
N MET A 149 14.81 -0.91 15.36
CA MET A 149 15.07 -1.30 16.75
C MET A 149 14.93 -0.12 17.71
N GLU A 150 15.27 1.08 17.26
CA GLU A 150 15.12 2.30 18.06
C GLU A 150 13.66 2.68 18.21
N TYR A 151 12.85 2.55 17.16
CA TYR A 151 11.40 2.73 17.23
C TYR A 151 10.75 1.69 18.15
N ALA A 152 11.08 0.41 18.04
CA ALA A 152 10.57 -0.64 18.91
C ALA A 152 10.90 -0.45 20.39
N ARG A 153 12.05 0.19 20.71
CA ARG A 153 12.43 0.54 22.11
C ARG A 153 11.61 1.71 22.66
N ARG A 154 11.24 2.67 21.81
CA ARG A 154 10.41 3.84 22.21
C ARG A 154 9.00 3.41 22.55
N GLU A 155 8.37 2.55 21.73
CA GLU A 155 7.04 1.99 21.96
C GLU A 155 6.90 1.27 23.31
N LYS A 156 7.94 0.55 23.75
CA LYS A 156 7.93 -0.16 25.06
C LYS A 156 8.07 0.77 26.27
N ARG A 157 8.34 2.05 26.06
CA ARG A 157 8.54 3.04 27.14
C ARG A 157 7.37 4.01 27.29
N ALA A 158 6.39 3.95 26.38
CA ALA A 158 5.15 4.72 26.41
C ALA A 158 4.00 3.90 27.04
#